data_4fbf535e2e9524d9671393d5989618b8
#
_entry.id   4fbf535e2e9524d9671393d5989618b8
#
_cell.length_a   1.000
_cell.length_b   1.000
_cell.length_c   1.000
_cell.angle_alpha   90.00
_cell.angle_beta   90.00
_cell.angle_gamma   90.00
#
_symmetry.space_group_name_H-M   'P 1'
#
loop_
_entity.id
_entity.type
_entity.pdbx_description
1 polymer ?
#
loop_
_entity_poly.entity_id
_entity_poly.type
_entity_poly.pdbx_seq_one_letter_code
_entity_poly.pdbx_strand_id
1 'polypeptide(L)'
;MNSYSYKFYPSILDCFQHYLDADKAELRDGYLNFLVKVFTLAGDPDAEKKARDAFDFEMSLAEPFWSMVQQRDIQAQYNPMSSQEVFATYPNMHFDVCMDYY
;
A
#
# COMPACT_ATOMS: atom_id res chain seq x y z
N MET A 1 5.26 -13.64 -22.91
CA MET A 1 5.82 -12.86 -21.80
C MET A 1 4.67 -12.50 -20.87
N ASN A 2 4.60 -13.17 -19.74
CA ASN A 2 3.54 -12.93 -18.77
C ASN A 2 3.82 -11.62 -18.04
N SER A 3 3.12 -10.57 -18.41
CA SER A 3 3.07 -9.38 -17.58
C SER A 3 2.28 -9.75 -16.32
N TYR A 4 2.97 -10.15 -15.28
CA TYR A 4 2.36 -10.21 -13.97
C TYR A 4 2.13 -8.78 -13.53
N SER A 5 0.93 -8.27 -13.77
CA SER A 5 0.51 -7.07 -13.09
C SER A 5 0.35 -7.44 -11.62
N TYR A 6 1.35 -7.16 -10.83
CA TYR A 6 1.23 -7.24 -9.39
C TYR A 6 0.23 -6.18 -8.97
N LYS A 7 -1.02 -6.60 -8.82
CA LYS A 7 -1.99 -5.76 -8.15
C LYS A 7 -1.59 -5.73 -6.68
N PHE A 8 -1.04 -4.63 -6.27
CA PHE A 8 -0.81 -4.40 -4.85
C PHE A 8 -2.19 -4.21 -4.19
N TYR A 9 -2.58 -5.17 -3.40
CA TYR A 9 -3.76 -5.05 -2.55
C TYR A 9 -3.29 -4.62 -1.18
N PRO A 10 -3.78 -3.50 -0.66
CA PRO A 10 -3.43 -3.10 0.70
C PRO A 10 -4.04 -4.12 1.68
N SER A 11 -3.19 -5.04 2.16
CA SER A 11 -3.51 -5.99 3.22
C SER A 11 -4.89 -6.68 3.09
N ILE A 12 -5.64 -6.78 4.20
CA ILE A 12 -6.93 -7.43 4.29
C ILE A 12 -8.06 -6.59 3.68
N LEU A 13 -7.91 -5.28 3.69
CA LEU A 13 -8.85 -4.39 3.02
C LEU A 13 -8.48 -4.33 1.54
N ASP A 14 -9.06 -5.23 0.77
CA ASP A 14 -8.71 -5.52 -0.63
C ASP A 14 -9.07 -4.43 -1.64
N CYS A 15 -9.62 -3.30 -1.19
CA CYS A 15 -9.98 -2.17 -2.04
C CYS A 15 -9.63 -0.85 -1.34
N PHE A 16 -8.98 0.08 -2.05
CA PHE A 16 -8.64 1.38 -1.47
C PHE A 16 -9.88 2.16 -0.99
N GLN A 17 -11.02 1.91 -1.58
CA GLN A 17 -12.27 2.53 -1.17
C GLN A 17 -12.66 2.19 0.26
N HIS A 18 -12.30 1.01 0.75
CA HIS A 18 -12.52 0.62 2.14
C HIS A 18 -11.79 1.54 3.13
N TYR A 19 -10.67 2.13 2.71
CA TYR A 19 -9.91 3.08 3.53
C TYR A 19 -10.48 4.50 3.47
N LEU A 20 -11.11 4.89 2.38
CA LEU A 20 -11.47 6.28 2.11
C LEU A 20 -12.96 6.58 2.26
N ASP A 21 -13.84 5.62 1.97
CA ASP A 21 -15.27 5.84 1.98
C ASP A 21 -15.82 5.96 3.41
N ALA A 22 -16.67 6.96 3.63
CA ALA A 22 -17.26 7.23 4.94
C ALA A 22 -18.18 6.11 5.44
N ASP A 23 -18.86 5.40 4.53
CA ASP A 23 -19.74 4.28 4.84
C ASP A 23 -18.98 3.01 5.25
N LYS A 24 -17.65 3.00 5.11
CA LYS A 24 -16.77 1.89 5.49
C LYS A 24 -16.07 2.09 6.85
N ALA A 25 -16.49 3.09 7.63
CA ALA A 25 -15.87 3.38 8.93
C ALA A 25 -15.92 2.19 9.89
N GLU A 26 -17.03 1.47 9.94
CA GLU A 26 -17.20 0.29 10.79
C GLU A 26 -16.23 -0.84 10.38
N LEU A 27 -16.05 -1.04 9.09
CA LEU A 27 -15.10 -2.02 8.57
C LEU A 27 -13.65 -1.65 8.96
N ARG A 28 -13.29 -0.37 8.87
CA ARG A 28 -11.97 0.11 9.29
C ARG A 28 -11.73 -0.09 10.78
N ASP A 29 -12.73 0.20 11.61
CA ASP A 29 -12.63 -0.01 13.06
C ASP A 29 -12.44 -1.49 13.39
N GLY A 30 -13.19 -2.36 12.73
CA GLY A 30 -13.02 -3.80 12.87
C GLY A 30 -11.63 -4.28 12.47
N TYR A 31 -11.10 -3.75 11.39
CA TYR A 31 -9.74 -4.06 10.94
C TYR A 31 -8.66 -3.57 11.92
N LEU A 32 -8.81 -2.36 12.45
CA LEU A 32 -7.88 -1.84 13.46
C LEU A 32 -7.88 -2.71 14.72
N ASN A 33 -9.06 -3.12 15.19
CA ASN A 33 -9.19 -4.04 16.33
C ASN A 33 -8.52 -5.39 16.06
N PHE A 34 -8.64 -5.88 14.84
CA PHE A 34 -7.95 -7.09 14.40
C PHE A 34 -6.42 -6.93 14.46
N LEU A 35 -5.90 -5.82 13.98
CA LEU A 35 -4.46 -5.53 14.04
C LEU A 35 -3.97 -5.47 15.49
N VAL A 36 -4.72 -4.83 16.39
CA VAL A 36 -4.37 -4.80 17.82
C VAL A 36 -4.28 -6.20 18.39
N LYS A 37 -5.24 -7.07 18.07
CA LYS A 37 -5.22 -8.48 18.52
C LYS A 37 -4.01 -9.23 17.99
N VAL A 38 -3.68 -9.06 16.72
CA VAL A 38 -2.53 -9.73 16.09
C VAL A 38 -1.22 -9.32 16.79
N PHE A 39 -1.01 -8.02 17.00
CA PHE A 39 0.20 -7.54 17.69
C PHE A 39 0.24 -7.98 19.15
N THR A 40 -0.90 -8.03 19.83
CA THR A 40 -0.99 -8.53 21.21
C THR A 40 -0.63 -10.01 21.28
N LEU A 41 -1.13 -10.84 20.37
CA LEU A 41 -0.80 -12.25 20.30
C LEU A 41 0.66 -12.51 19.94
N ALA A 42 1.28 -11.59 19.21
CA ALA A 42 2.71 -11.64 18.91
C ALA A 42 3.59 -11.27 20.14
N GLY A 43 2.97 -10.84 21.23
CA GLY A 43 3.69 -10.50 22.46
C GLY A 43 4.26 -9.09 22.48
N ASP A 44 3.77 -8.20 21.63
CA ASP A 44 4.27 -6.82 21.57
C ASP A 44 3.65 -5.98 22.70
N PRO A 45 4.47 -5.35 23.56
CA PRO A 45 3.97 -4.51 24.64
C PRO A 45 3.29 -3.22 24.16
N ASP A 46 3.62 -2.76 22.95
CA ASP A 46 3.07 -1.56 22.34
C ASP A 46 2.06 -1.89 21.21
N ALA A 47 1.32 -2.99 21.36
CA ALA A 47 0.44 -3.54 20.34
C ALA A 47 -0.54 -2.50 19.77
N GLU A 48 -1.19 -1.73 20.64
CA GLU A 48 -2.17 -0.73 20.23
C GLU A 48 -1.53 0.39 19.38
N LYS A 49 -0.39 0.91 19.82
CA LYS A 49 0.33 1.95 19.11
C LYS A 49 0.81 1.46 17.75
N LYS A 50 1.42 0.28 17.71
CA LYS A 50 1.94 -0.29 16.45
C LYS A 50 0.84 -0.64 15.48
N ALA A 51 -0.28 -1.15 15.97
CA ALA A 51 -1.45 -1.41 15.13
C ALA A 51 -1.98 -0.13 14.50
N ARG A 52 -2.06 0.95 15.26
CA ARG A 52 -2.49 2.26 14.76
C ARG A 52 -1.51 2.82 13.74
N ASP A 53 -0.21 2.74 14.02
CA ASP A 53 0.83 3.22 13.10
C ASP A 53 0.79 2.45 11.78
N ALA A 54 0.61 1.13 11.82
CA ALA A 54 0.46 0.29 10.63
C ALA A 54 -0.81 0.65 9.84
N PHE A 55 -1.92 0.86 10.53
CA PHE A 55 -3.17 1.26 9.91
C PHE A 55 -3.07 2.64 9.25
N ASP A 56 -2.48 3.61 9.93
CA ASP A 56 -2.28 4.96 9.41
C ASP A 56 -1.37 4.95 8.17
N PHE A 57 -0.36 4.10 8.17
CA PHE A 57 0.49 3.89 7.01
C PHE A 57 -0.29 3.32 5.82
N GLU A 58 -1.12 2.29 6.04
CA GLU A 58 -1.99 1.73 4.99
C GLU A 58 -2.97 2.78 4.45
N MET A 59 -3.54 3.61 5.33
CA MET A 59 -4.40 4.72 4.92
C MET A 59 -3.66 5.70 4.00
N SER A 60 -2.42 6.04 4.34
CA SER A 60 -1.60 6.93 3.52
C SER A 60 -1.26 6.35 2.16
N LEU A 61 -1.14 5.02 2.06
CA LEU A 61 -0.93 4.34 0.78
C LEU A 61 -2.20 4.31 -0.08
N ALA A 62 -3.38 4.25 0.55
CA ALA A 62 -4.65 4.20 -0.17
C ALA A 62 -4.98 5.50 -0.88
N GLU A 63 -4.59 6.63 -0.30
CA GLU A 63 -4.91 7.96 -0.82
C GLU A 63 -4.45 8.20 -2.26
N PRO A 64 -3.19 7.89 -2.65
CA PRO A 64 -2.72 8.09 -4.02
C PRO A 64 -3.17 7.01 -5.00
N PHE A 65 -3.89 5.98 -4.58
CA PHE A 65 -4.31 4.91 -5.48
C PHE A 65 -5.33 5.42 -6.50
N TRP A 66 -5.11 5.01 -7.74
CA TRP A 66 -6.00 5.35 -8.83
C TRP A 66 -7.33 4.61 -8.72
N SER A 67 -8.42 5.29 -9.05
CA SER A 67 -9.73 4.67 -9.23
C SER A 67 -9.68 3.64 -10.37
N MET A 68 -10.68 2.75 -10.42
CA MET A 68 -10.78 1.77 -11.51
C MET A 68 -10.84 2.43 -12.89
N VAL A 69 -11.49 3.59 -12.99
CA VAL A 69 -11.56 4.36 -14.25
C VAL A 69 -10.17 4.88 -14.64
N GLN A 70 -9.43 5.44 -13.68
CA GLN A 70 -8.07 5.93 -13.92
C GLN A 70 -7.13 4.80 -14.32
N GLN A 71 -7.28 3.61 -13.71
CA GLN A 71 -6.45 2.45 -14.01
C GLN A 71 -6.67 1.91 -15.43
N ARG A 72 -7.77 2.24 -16.08
CA ARG A 72 -8.07 1.87 -17.46
C ARG A 72 -7.43 2.79 -18.49
N ASP A 73 -6.89 3.91 -18.07
CA ASP A 73 -6.21 4.85 -18.97
C ASP A 73 -4.78 4.35 -19.25
N ILE A 74 -4.62 3.67 -20.37
CA ILE A 74 -3.34 3.07 -20.78
C ILE A 74 -2.28 4.16 -21.01
N GLN A 75 -2.66 5.30 -21.55
CA GLN A 75 -1.72 6.39 -21.84
C GLN A 75 -1.18 7.01 -20.56
N ALA A 76 -2.04 7.20 -19.55
CA ALA A 76 -1.64 7.71 -18.25
C ALA A 76 -0.71 6.74 -17.50
N GLN A 77 -0.86 5.44 -17.75
CA GLN A 77 0.00 4.40 -17.15
C GLN A 77 1.35 4.25 -17.85
N TYR A 78 1.47 4.75 -19.05
CA TYR A 78 2.70 4.65 -19.83
C TYR A 78 3.67 5.77 -19.46
N ASN A 79 4.59 5.45 -18.56
CA ASN A 79 5.57 6.39 -18.01
C ASN A 79 6.98 5.81 -18.15
N PRO A 80 7.53 5.73 -19.37
CA PRO A 80 8.87 5.19 -19.55
C PRO A 80 9.90 6.10 -18.92
N MET A 81 10.80 5.52 -18.14
CA MET A 81 11.88 6.22 -17.46
C MET A 81 13.17 5.40 -17.59
N SER A 82 14.29 6.09 -17.68
CA SER A 82 15.60 5.43 -17.54
C SER A 82 15.78 4.95 -16.09
N SER A 83 16.67 3.97 -15.90
CA SER A 83 17.00 3.49 -14.56
C SER A 83 17.49 4.61 -13.64
N GLN A 84 18.31 5.50 -14.19
CA GLN A 84 18.84 6.63 -13.42
C GLN A 84 17.74 7.61 -12.99
N GLU A 85 16.77 7.86 -13.86
CA GLU A 85 15.61 8.70 -13.52
C GLU A 85 14.76 8.08 -12.42
N VAL A 86 14.55 6.76 -12.46
CA VAL A 86 13.82 6.04 -11.41
C VAL A 86 14.56 6.17 -10.07
N PHE A 87 15.87 5.98 -10.05
CA PHE A 87 16.67 6.08 -8.82
C PHE A 87 16.63 7.49 -8.23
N ALA A 88 16.68 8.51 -9.07
CA ALA A 88 16.61 9.91 -8.64
C ALA A 88 15.22 10.30 -8.15
N THR A 89 14.16 9.78 -8.79
CA THR A 89 12.78 10.10 -8.43
C THR A 89 12.34 9.43 -7.14
N TYR A 90 12.81 8.20 -6.91
CA TYR A 90 12.39 7.37 -5.77
C TYR A 90 13.59 6.91 -4.92
N PRO A 91 14.35 7.83 -4.32
CA PRO A 91 15.58 7.48 -3.60
C PRO A 91 15.32 6.58 -2.38
N ASN A 92 14.15 6.72 -1.75
CA ASN A 92 13.79 5.95 -0.55
C ASN A 92 13.42 4.48 -0.85
N MET A 93 13.22 4.14 -2.11
CA MET A 93 12.87 2.77 -2.51
C MET A 93 14.08 1.88 -2.75
N HIS A 94 15.27 2.47 -2.82
CA HIS A 94 16.54 1.75 -3.02
C HIS A 94 16.53 0.82 -4.23
N PHE A 95 15.92 1.25 -5.32
CA PHE A 95 15.85 0.47 -6.56
C PHE A 95 17.22 0.16 -7.15
N ASP A 96 18.19 1.05 -6.94
CA ASP A 96 19.59 0.85 -7.33
C ASP A 96 20.19 -0.41 -6.70
N VAL A 97 19.94 -0.62 -5.41
CA VAL A 97 20.36 -1.82 -4.68
C VAL A 97 19.67 -3.07 -5.22
N CYS A 98 18.35 -2.99 -5.46
CA CYS A 98 17.60 -4.11 -6.03
C CYS A 98 18.10 -4.50 -7.43
N MET A 99 18.43 -3.53 -8.27
CA MET A 99 18.90 -3.77 -9.64
C MET A 99 20.28 -4.42 -9.67
N ASP A 100 21.12 -4.22 -8.66
CA ASP A 100 22.44 -4.86 -8.57
C ASP A 100 22.35 -6.38 -8.35
N TYR A 101 21.19 -6.89 -7.93
CA TYR A 101 20.94 -8.34 -7.78
C TYR A 101 20.46 -9.02 -9.07
N TYR A 102 20.11 -8.25 -10.07
CA TYR A 102 19.64 -8.76 -11.36
C TYR A 102 20.61 -8.34 -12.47
#